data_bb56d912f9c745cf59f380c2012d2d3b
#
_entry.id   bb56d912f9c745cf59f380c2012d2d3b
#
_cell.length_a   1.000
_cell.length_b   1.000
_cell.length_c   1.000
_cell.angle_alpha   90.00
_cell.angle_beta   90.00
_cell.angle_gamma   90.00
#
_symmetry.space_group_name_H-M   'P 1'
#
loop_
_entity.id
_entity.type
_entity.pdbx_description
1 polymer ?
#
loop_
_entity_poly.entity_id
_entity_poly.type
_entity_poly.pdbx_seq_one_letter_code
_entity_poly.pdbx_strand_id
1 'polypeptide(L)'
;MSSLHVHIEQHHPDTITLLQSLVRIGTVNPPGERYEECVGVLDKRLQDLGMKTIVARVPDEVVAQTLPDSADYPRYNLIGRWDVGAAKTLHFNAHYDVVPVSGEWKHGSPFNPELEDGWMYGRGSGDMKGSIATLCAALQAIKDCGVTPKVNIEVSFTADEEVGGELGAGWIVRQGLVKPDFAIECEGGGKDNIGYGHNGVLWFRVQVNGKAAHAARPEKGVNALEGAATVIGEMQSLKKVYAKRAFMPANGKAMHPTINIGGVFGMGAGSKVNTVPAQAWFSIDRRIVPSEKLKDAEKEVIAALKAAKAKDKKVKMDVSVFQRIDPCVSDPASSFHQQFANVVRAVRRKKPKFSVVQGFTDLHWFAHDLGLPGIGYGPGGEGAHGVNERAKLDDLVTTAKVYAGFMGTFEP
;
A
#
# COMPACT_ATOMS: atom_id res chain seq x y z
N MET A 1 31.37 -3.84 -2.13
CA MET A 1 30.23 -4.66 -2.60
C MET A 1 30.45 -6.18 -2.43
N SER A 2 31.64 -6.75 -2.69
CA SER A 2 31.84 -8.21 -2.57
C SER A 2 31.66 -8.74 -1.13
N SER A 3 32.21 -8.06 -0.12
CA SER A 3 32.03 -8.45 1.29
C SER A 3 30.57 -8.41 1.76
N LEU A 4 29.83 -7.35 1.41
CA LEU A 4 28.39 -7.22 1.72
C LEU A 4 27.58 -8.37 1.09
N HIS A 5 27.86 -8.70 -0.18
CA HIS A 5 27.14 -9.77 -0.86
C HIS A 5 27.39 -11.14 -0.24
N VAL A 6 28.65 -11.45 0.09
CA VAL A 6 29.03 -12.70 0.76
C VAL A 6 28.38 -12.79 2.14
N HIS A 7 28.41 -11.69 2.92
CA HIS A 7 27.77 -11.66 4.23
C HIS A 7 26.24 -11.94 4.12
N ILE A 8 25.53 -11.28 3.20
CA ILE A 8 24.08 -11.49 2.99
C ILE A 8 23.78 -12.94 2.59
N GLU A 9 24.61 -13.54 1.71
CA GLU A 9 24.43 -14.94 1.32
C GLU A 9 24.63 -15.90 2.50
N GLN A 10 25.67 -15.68 3.31
CA GLN A 10 25.98 -16.50 4.48
C GLN A 10 24.91 -16.42 5.56
N HIS A 11 24.25 -15.26 5.73
CA HIS A 11 23.20 -15.01 6.74
C HIS A 11 21.78 -15.08 6.17
N HIS A 12 21.60 -15.67 4.96
CA HIS A 12 20.28 -15.88 4.41
C HIS A 12 19.35 -16.72 5.29
N PRO A 13 19.81 -17.77 5.99
CA PRO A 13 18.97 -18.51 6.94
C PRO A 13 18.36 -17.64 8.04
N ASP A 14 19.10 -16.62 8.52
CA ASP A 14 18.60 -15.69 9.54
C ASP A 14 17.48 -14.80 8.98
N THR A 15 17.61 -14.37 7.72
CA THR A 15 16.55 -13.63 7.00
C THR A 15 15.28 -14.45 6.87
N ILE A 16 15.40 -15.73 6.53
CA ILE A 16 14.27 -16.66 6.46
C ILE A 16 13.61 -16.82 7.83
N THR A 17 14.43 -17.01 8.88
CA THR A 17 13.94 -17.18 10.26
C THR A 17 13.17 -15.94 10.72
N LEU A 18 13.69 -14.74 10.46
CA LEU A 18 13.00 -13.49 10.78
C LEU A 18 11.66 -13.40 10.02
N LEU A 19 11.65 -13.65 8.71
CA LEU A 19 10.43 -13.63 7.92
C LEU A 19 9.41 -14.64 8.44
N GLN A 20 9.82 -15.86 8.78
CA GLN A 20 8.94 -16.85 9.37
C GLN A 20 8.32 -16.37 10.70
N SER A 21 9.12 -15.71 11.55
CA SER A 21 8.62 -15.16 12.81
C SER A 21 7.57 -14.07 12.57
N LEU A 22 7.80 -13.18 11.62
CA LEU A 22 6.87 -12.10 11.26
C LEU A 22 5.57 -12.64 10.64
N VAL A 23 5.65 -13.65 9.76
CA VAL A 23 4.45 -14.27 9.15
C VAL A 23 3.58 -14.95 10.19
N ARG A 24 4.18 -15.60 11.21
CA ARG A 24 3.43 -16.23 12.33
C ARG A 24 2.64 -15.23 13.17
N ILE A 25 3.02 -13.95 13.15
CA ILE A 25 2.25 -12.90 13.76
C ILE A 25 1.23 -12.40 12.72
N GLY A 26 0.01 -12.92 12.76
CA GLY A 26 -1.06 -12.53 11.83
C GLY A 26 -1.55 -11.12 12.10
N THR A 27 -0.88 -10.13 11.56
CA THR A 27 -1.22 -8.69 11.68
C THR A 27 -2.34 -8.30 10.72
N VAL A 28 -3.50 -8.95 10.84
CA VAL A 28 -4.61 -8.81 9.90
C VAL A 28 -5.27 -7.44 10.02
N ASN A 29 -5.45 -6.78 8.90
CA ASN A 29 -6.08 -5.47 8.79
C ASN A 29 -7.11 -5.42 7.62
N PRO A 30 -8.38 -5.05 7.83
CA PRO A 30 -8.98 -4.79 9.13
C PRO A 30 -9.09 -6.06 10.00
N PRO A 31 -9.11 -5.98 11.37
CA PRO A 31 -9.24 -4.74 12.15
C PRO A 31 -7.92 -4.14 12.66
N GLY A 32 -6.76 -4.78 12.49
CA GLY A 32 -5.46 -4.36 13.05
C GLY A 32 -4.98 -5.26 14.19
N GLU A 33 -5.04 -6.58 13.97
CA GLU A 33 -4.71 -7.58 14.98
C GLU A 33 -3.22 -7.67 15.24
N ARG A 34 -2.83 -7.93 16.50
CA ARG A 34 -1.48 -8.28 16.96
C ARG A 34 -0.35 -7.30 16.55
N TYR A 35 -0.69 -6.03 16.40
CA TYR A 35 0.29 -5.00 16.01
C TYR A 35 1.38 -4.79 17.04
N GLU A 36 1.00 -4.73 18.33
CA GLU A 36 1.96 -4.54 19.43
C GLU A 36 3.01 -5.66 19.47
N GLU A 37 2.58 -6.91 19.28
CA GLU A 37 3.47 -8.07 19.23
C GLU A 37 4.47 -7.98 18.06
N CYS A 38 3.98 -7.63 16.87
CA CYS A 38 4.82 -7.47 15.68
C CYS A 38 5.84 -6.35 15.86
N VAL A 39 5.38 -5.19 16.35
CA VAL A 39 6.25 -4.04 16.61
C VAL A 39 7.28 -4.37 17.69
N GLY A 40 6.92 -5.14 18.73
CA GLY A 40 7.87 -5.58 19.76
C GLY A 40 9.01 -6.44 19.20
N VAL A 41 8.73 -7.35 18.28
CA VAL A 41 9.75 -8.15 17.58
C VAL A 41 10.65 -7.27 16.72
N LEU A 42 10.06 -6.34 15.98
CA LEU A 42 10.78 -5.45 15.08
C LEU A 42 11.62 -4.41 15.85
N ASP A 43 11.11 -3.88 16.95
CA ASP A 43 11.83 -2.94 17.82
C ASP A 43 13.09 -3.58 18.39
N LYS A 44 12.94 -4.79 18.98
CA LYS A 44 14.10 -5.56 19.42
C LYS A 44 15.09 -5.78 18.30
N ARG A 45 14.64 -6.14 17.10
CA ARG A 45 15.53 -6.36 15.95
C ARG A 45 16.31 -5.12 15.57
N LEU A 46 15.67 -3.94 15.52
CA LEU A 46 16.36 -2.69 15.21
C LEU A 46 17.34 -2.27 16.32
N GLN A 47 16.99 -2.50 17.60
CA GLN A 47 17.90 -2.25 18.72
C GLN A 47 19.14 -3.17 18.66
N ASP A 48 18.97 -4.45 18.34
CA ASP A 48 20.08 -5.40 18.15
C ASP A 48 21.01 -4.97 16.98
N LEU A 49 20.45 -4.26 15.98
CA LEU A 49 21.20 -3.61 14.91
C LEU A 49 21.88 -2.30 15.35
N GLY A 50 21.69 -1.85 16.59
CA GLY A 50 22.28 -0.63 17.14
C GLY A 50 21.56 0.66 16.71
N MET A 51 20.35 0.56 16.19
CA MET A 51 19.53 1.74 15.87
C MET A 51 18.87 2.31 17.11
N LYS A 52 18.68 3.63 17.14
CA LYS A 52 17.82 4.28 18.13
C LYS A 52 16.37 4.17 17.66
N THR A 53 15.51 3.60 18.48
CA THR A 53 14.12 3.33 18.10
C THR A 53 13.10 4.21 18.81
N ILE A 54 11.96 4.44 18.15
CA ILE A 54 10.77 5.11 18.68
C ILE A 54 9.58 4.25 18.32
N VAL A 55 8.87 3.73 19.32
CA VAL A 55 7.55 3.12 19.13
C VAL A 55 6.49 4.21 19.30
N ALA A 56 5.90 4.62 18.18
CA ALA A 56 4.89 5.67 18.15
C ALA A 56 3.49 5.06 18.14
N ARG A 57 2.80 5.10 19.31
CA ARG A 57 1.40 4.70 19.41
C ARG A 57 0.50 5.85 18.96
N VAL A 58 -0.45 5.56 18.07
CA VAL A 58 -1.49 6.50 17.67
C VAL A 58 -2.51 6.62 18.81
N PRO A 59 -2.94 7.86 19.20
CA PRO A 59 -3.97 8.02 20.23
C PRO A 59 -5.28 7.31 19.87
N ASP A 60 -5.92 6.67 20.85
CA ASP A 60 -7.11 5.84 20.62
C ASP A 60 -8.29 6.66 20.06
N GLU A 61 -8.42 7.91 20.47
CA GLU A 61 -9.42 8.84 19.92
C GLU A 61 -9.22 9.13 18.43
N VAL A 62 -7.97 9.14 17.96
CA VAL A 62 -7.65 9.34 16.54
C VAL A 62 -7.96 8.07 15.76
N VAL A 63 -7.66 6.90 16.33
CA VAL A 63 -8.04 5.60 15.72
C VAL A 63 -9.55 5.52 15.57
N ALA A 64 -10.32 5.83 16.63
CA ALA A 64 -11.78 5.78 16.62
C ALA A 64 -12.41 6.76 15.62
N GLN A 65 -11.80 7.92 15.41
CA GLN A 65 -12.27 8.90 14.42
C GLN A 65 -11.98 8.48 12.98
N THR A 66 -10.82 7.86 12.74
CA THR A 66 -10.34 7.52 11.39
C THR A 66 -10.87 6.15 10.95
N LEU A 67 -10.86 5.17 11.85
CA LEU A 67 -11.26 3.78 11.60
C LEU A 67 -12.25 3.31 12.69
N PRO A 68 -13.50 3.81 12.70
CA PRO A 68 -14.46 3.54 13.78
C PRO A 68 -14.77 2.05 13.96
N ASP A 69 -14.76 1.27 12.89
CA ASP A 69 -15.00 -0.19 12.94
C ASP A 69 -13.79 -0.97 13.51
N SER A 70 -12.67 -0.31 13.76
CA SER A 70 -11.44 -0.87 14.30
C SER A 70 -10.94 -0.11 15.54
N ALA A 71 -11.82 0.64 16.21
CA ALA A 71 -11.49 1.53 17.34
C ALA A 71 -10.82 0.83 18.53
N ASP A 72 -11.15 -0.45 18.76
CA ASP A 72 -10.61 -1.25 19.86
C ASP A 72 -9.22 -1.84 19.57
N TYR A 73 -8.67 -1.60 18.37
CA TYR A 73 -7.39 -2.13 17.93
C TYR A 73 -6.35 -1.00 17.85
N PRO A 74 -5.38 -0.94 18.80
CA PRO A 74 -4.40 0.13 18.85
C PRO A 74 -3.43 0.07 17.66
N ARG A 75 -2.99 1.26 17.20
CA ARG A 75 -2.01 1.41 16.11
C ARG A 75 -0.66 1.81 16.65
N TYR A 76 0.37 1.11 16.17
CA TYR A 76 1.76 1.35 16.51
C TYR A 76 2.57 1.52 15.24
N ASN A 77 3.48 2.48 15.23
CA ASN A 77 4.47 2.65 14.17
C ASN A 77 5.87 2.61 14.81
N LEU A 78 6.80 1.93 14.18
CA LEU A 78 8.17 1.84 14.67
C LEU A 78 9.08 2.65 13.77
N ILE A 79 9.91 3.51 14.37
CA ILE A 79 10.92 4.30 13.67
C ILE A 79 12.28 3.92 14.23
N GLY A 80 13.23 3.58 13.37
CA GLY A 80 14.62 3.33 13.74
C GLY A 80 15.55 4.32 13.08
N ARG A 81 16.57 4.79 13.80
CA ARG A 81 17.54 5.76 13.31
C ARG A 81 18.96 5.30 13.53
N TRP A 82 19.75 5.39 12.49
CA TRP A 82 21.19 5.23 12.52
C TRP A 82 21.82 6.56 12.05
N ASP A 83 22.19 7.39 13.01
CA ASP A 83 22.82 8.68 12.78
C ASP A 83 24.33 8.47 12.62
N VAL A 84 24.85 8.83 11.45
CA VAL A 84 26.28 8.79 11.12
C VAL A 84 26.90 10.20 11.08
N GLY A 85 26.15 11.22 11.51
CA GLY A 85 26.56 12.63 11.48
C GLY A 85 26.47 13.27 10.09
N ALA A 86 25.73 12.67 9.17
CA ALA A 86 25.54 13.20 7.82
C ALA A 86 24.50 14.35 7.80
N ALA A 87 24.58 15.23 6.81
CA ALA A 87 23.63 16.33 6.62
C ALA A 87 22.28 15.87 6.06
N LYS A 88 22.24 14.70 5.39
CA LYS A 88 21.08 14.16 4.68
C LYS A 88 20.66 12.79 5.24
N THR A 89 19.38 12.49 5.13
CA THR A 89 18.77 11.26 5.63
C THR A 89 18.09 10.50 4.50
N LEU A 90 18.43 9.22 4.37
CA LEU A 90 17.75 8.25 3.51
C LEU A 90 16.80 7.42 4.37
N HIS A 91 15.53 7.43 4.02
CA HIS A 91 14.46 6.73 4.70
C HIS A 91 14.03 5.48 3.92
N PHE A 92 13.79 4.39 4.65
CA PHE A 92 13.15 3.18 4.13
C PHE A 92 11.83 2.97 4.87
N ASN A 93 10.73 2.84 4.14
CA ASN A 93 9.43 2.50 4.71
C ASN A 93 8.99 1.10 4.30
N ALA A 94 8.35 0.38 5.22
CA ALA A 94 7.68 -0.88 4.94
C ALA A 94 6.50 -1.07 5.90
N HIS A 95 5.36 -1.54 5.39
CA HIS A 95 4.23 -1.87 6.24
C HIS A 95 4.32 -3.31 6.77
N TYR A 96 3.73 -3.54 7.94
CA TYR A 96 3.72 -4.86 8.57
C TYR A 96 2.33 -5.48 8.66
N ASP A 97 1.27 -4.71 8.37
CA ASP A 97 -0.09 -5.23 8.29
C ASP A 97 -0.31 -6.08 7.02
N VAL A 98 -1.33 -6.89 7.06
CA VAL A 98 -1.67 -7.80 5.96
C VAL A 98 -3.18 -7.88 5.79
N VAL A 99 -3.67 -8.04 4.56
CA VAL A 99 -5.10 -8.20 4.29
C VAL A 99 -5.68 -9.48 4.93
N PRO A 100 -6.99 -9.52 5.20
CA PRO A 100 -7.69 -10.70 5.67
C PRO A 100 -7.47 -11.91 4.76
N VAL A 101 -7.54 -13.08 5.35
CA VAL A 101 -7.36 -14.36 4.65
C VAL A 101 -8.71 -14.97 4.27
N SER A 102 -8.76 -15.64 3.13
CA SER A 102 -9.93 -16.35 2.64
C SER A 102 -9.50 -17.60 1.86
N GLY A 103 -10.46 -18.50 1.62
CA GLY A 103 -10.22 -19.70 0.82
C GLY A 103 -9.33 -20.75 1.48
N GLU A 104 -9.05 -21.80 0.73
CA GLU A 104 -8.18 -22.90 1.18
C GLU A 104 -6.73 -22.65 0.76
N TRP A 105 -5.80 -22.88 1.69
CA TRP A 105 -4.38 -22.70 1.49
C TRP A 105 -3.68 -24.04 1.31
N LYS A 106 -2.74 -24.11 0.36
CA LYS A 106 -1.98 -25.32 0.02
C LYS A 106 -1.33 -25.99 1.24
N HIS A 107 -0.82 -25.19 2.17
CA HIS A 107 -0.11 -25.64 3.36
C HIS A 107 -0.94 -25.46 4.65
N GLY A 108 -2.26 -25.42 4.55
CA GLY A 108 -3.17 -25.32 5.69
C GLY A 108 -3.32 -23.88 6.22
N SER A 109 -2.52 -23.47 7.21
CA SER A 109 -2.67 -22.13 7.79
C SER A 109 -1.85 -21.08 7.06
N PRO A 110 -2.45 -19.91 6.68
CA PRO A 110 -1.73 -18.80 6.07
C PRO A 110 -0.66 -18.15 6.98
N PHE A 111 -0.75 -18.39 8.30
CA PHE A 111 0.18 -17.88 9.30
C PHE A 111 1.11 -18.97 9.87
N ASN A 112 1.17 -20.12 9.22
CA ASN A 112 2.20 -21.12 9.44
C ASN A 112 3.09 -21.19 8.20
N PRO A 113 4.18 -20.38 8.11
CA PRO A 113 4.99 -20.26 6.90
C PRO A 113 5.72 -21.57 6.58
N GLU A 114 5.53 -22.05 5.36
CA GLU A 114 6.15 -23.28 4.84
C GLU A 114 7.12 -22.98 3.69
N LEU A 115 8.22 -23.72 3.65
CA LEU A 115 9.24 -23.59 2.62
C LEU A 115 9.09 -24.72 1.59
N GLU A 116 8.93 -24.36 0.33
CA GLU A 116 8.82 -25.31 -0.77
C GLU A 116 9.40 -24.71 -2.04
N ASP A 117 10.26 -25.45 -2.73
CA ASP A 117 10.80 -25.13 -4.07
C ASP A 117 11.39 -23.70 -4.20
N GLY A 118 12.08 -23.22 -3.15
CA GLY A 118 12.68 -21.90 -3.12
C GLY A 118 11.70 -20.74 -2.85
N TRP A 119 10.50 -21.07 -2.36
CA TRP A 119 9.48 -20.13 -1.94
C TRP A 119 9.16 -20.29 -0.45
N MET A 120 8.79 -19.18 0.19
CA MET A 120 8.11 -19.19 1.49
C MET A 120 6.64 -18.84 1.28
N TYR A 121 5.76 -19.77 1.59
CA TYR A 121 4.31 -19.60 1.57
C TYR A 121 3.85 -19.03 2.90
N GLY A 122 2.95 -18.04 2.84
CA GLY A 122 2.31 -17.44 4.01
C GLY A 122 1.79 -16.04 3.70
N ARG A 123 0.70 -15.62 4.34
CA ARG A 123 0.14 -14.27 4.23
C ARG A 123 1.15 -13.25 4.74
N GLY A 124 1.43 -12.21 3.93
CA GLY A 124 2.40 -11.17 4.21
C GLY A 124 3.84 -11.56 3.86
N SER A 125 4.10 -12.79 3.37
CA SER A 125 5.45 -13.15 2.94
C SER A 125 5.91 -12.35 1.74
N GLY A 126 5.01 -12.11 0.78
CA GLY A 126 5.24 -11.30 -0.42
C GLY A 126 4.87 -9.83 -0.22
N ASP A 127 3.82 -9.55 0.54
CA ASP A 127 3.21 -8.23 0.75
C ASP A 127 2.96 -7.98 2.25
N MET A 128 3.93 -7.26 2.98
CA MET A 128 5.29 -7.03 2.51
C MET A 128 6.36 -7.36 3.58
N LYS A 129 6.07 -8.30 4.52
CA LYS A 129 7.01 -8.68 5.60
C LYS A 129 8.35 -9.24 5.06
N GLY A 130 8.33 -9.80 3.83
CA GLY A 130 9.55 -10.17 3.12
C GLY A 130 10.49 -8.98 2.90
N SER A 131 9.94 -7.82 2.61
CA SER A 131 10.71 -6.57 2.48
C SER A 131 11.33 -6.14 3.81
N ILE A 132 10.59 -6.27 4.92
CA ILE A 132 11.10 -5.97 6.26
C ILE A 132 12.31 -6.85 6.60
N ALA A 133 12.17 -8.17 6.42
CA ALA A 133 13.27 -9.11 6.66
C ALA A 133 14.48 -8.83 5.77
N THR A 134 14.24 -8.48 4.51
CA THR A 134 15.27 -8.11 3.52
C THR A 134 16.02 -6.83 3.92
N LEU A 135 15.28 -5.80 4.38
CA LEU A 135 15.88 -4.55 4.86
C LEU A 135 16.73 -4.78 6.11
N CYS A 136 16.24 -5.58 7.06
CA CYS A 136 17.00 -5.95 8.25
C CYS A 136 18.30 -6.70 7.90
N ALA A 137 18.28 -7.58 6.89
CA ALA A 137 19.47 -8.28 6.40
C ALA A 137 20.49 -7.30 5.78
N ALA A 138 20.02 -6.31 5.02
CA ALA A 138 20.88 -5.29 4.43
C ALA A 138 21.54 -4.41 5.51
N LEU A 139 20.79 -3.98 6.53
CA LEU A 139 21.30 -3.21 7.67
C LEU A 139 22.32 -4.00 8.47
N GLN A 140 22.08 -5.30 8.71
CA GLN A 140 23.03 -6.18 9.38
C GLN A 140 24.34 -6.27 8.61
N ALA A 141 24.28 -6.49 7.29
CA ALA A 141 25.46 -6.60 6.45
C ALA A 141 26.30 -5.31 6.45
N ILE A 142 25.67 -4.14 6.35
CA ILE A 142 26.36 -2.83 6.43
C ILE A 142 27.09 -2.70 7.76
N LYS A 143 26.45 -3.02 8.87
CA LYS A 143 27.00 -2.95 10.21
C LYS A 143 28.18 -3.92 10.39
N ASP A 144 28.00 -5.19 10.09
CA ASP A 144 28.99 -6.24 10.35
C ASP A 144 30.22 -6.15 9.41
N CYS A 145 30.01 -5.62 8.20
CA CYS A 145 31.12 -5.34 7.29
C CYS A 145 31.82 -3.98 7.56
N GLY A 146 31.39 -3.23 8.57
CA GLY A 146 31.97 -1.94 8.94
C GLY A 146 31.83 -0.85 7.87
N VAL A 147 30.79 -0.92 7.05
CA VAL A 147 30.51 0.09 6.03
C VAL A 147 29.74 1.25 6.66
N THR A 148 30.30 2.46 6.60
CA THR A 148 29.61 3.68 7.07
C THR A 148 28.92 4.35 5.89
N PRO A 149 27.57 4.48 5.89
CA PRO A 149 26.85 5.24 4.88
C PRO A 149 27.26 6.72 4.86
N LYS A 150 27.10 7.38 3.70
CA LYS A 150 27.33 8.84 3.57
C LYS A 150 26.10 9.68 3.92
N VAL A 151 25.00 9.04 4.27
CA VAL A 151 23.74 9.64 4.72
C VAL A 151 23.31 8.96 6.02
N ASN A 152 22.55 9.66 6.87
CA ASN A 152 21.87 9.01 7.98
C ASN A 152 20.86 8.00 7.43
N ILE A 153 20.68 6.87 8.10
CA ILE A 153 19.67 5.88 7.74
C ILE A 153 18.51 5.97 8.73
N GLU A 154 17.33 6.18 8.21
CA GLU A 154 16.08 6.13 8.95
C GLU A 154 15.20 5.04 8.36
N VAL A 155 14.54 4.24 9.20
CA VAL A 155 13.59 3.21 8.77
C VAL A 155 12.28 3.42 9.50
N SER A 156 11.16 3.10 8.85
CA SER A 156 9.88 2.97 9.53
C SER A 156 9.21 1.64 9.15
N PHE A 157 8.63 1.00 10.18
CA PHE A 157 7.72 -0.12 10.00
C PHE A 157 6.34 0.35 10.43
N THR A 158 5.43 0.47 9.46
CA THR A 158 4.18 1.21 9.59
C THR A 158 2.96 0.29 9.58
N ALA A 159 1.90 0.76 10.23
CA ALA A 159 0.59 0.15 10.24
C ALA A 159 -0.25 0.61 9.04
N ASP A 160 -1.33 -0.13 8.76
CA ASP A 160 -2.51 0.32 8.02
C ASP A 160 -2.31 0.70 6.54
N GLU A 161 -1.21 0.28 5.88
CA GLU A 161 -1.05 0.50 4.43
C GLU A 161 -2.23 -0.10 3.67
N GLU A 162 -2.65 -1.30 4.01
CA GLU A 162 -3.72 -2.07 3.36
C GLU A 162 -5.11 -1.40 3.43
N VAL A 163 -5.23 -0.38 4.27
CA VAL A 163 -6.43 0.48 4.37
C VAL A 163 -6.12 1.96 4.08
N GLY A 164 -4.94 2.26 3.50
CA GLY A 164 -4.55 3.58 2.98
C GLY A 164 -3.48 4.34 3.76
N GLY A 165 -2.86 3.74 4.80
CA GLY A 165 -1.68 4.27 5.47
C GLY A 165 -1.90 5.51 6.36
N GLU A 166 -3.16 5.94 6.56
CA GLU A 166 -3.51 7.19 7.26
C GLU A 166 -2.98 7.23 8.70
N LEU A 167 -3.07 6.12 9.43
CA LEU A 167 -2.58 5.96 10.80
C LEU A 167 -1.18 5.32 10.88
N GLY A 168 -0.62 4.95 9.72
CA GLY A 168 0.72 4.41 9.52
C GLY A 168 1.71 5.47 9.05
N ALA A 169 2.18 5.35 7.81
CA ALA A 169 3.13 6.27 7.21
C ALA A 169 2.60 7.71 7.20
N GLY A 170 1.31 7.91 6.91
CA GLY A 170 0.66 9.23 6.99
C GLY A 170 0.73 9.85 8.39
N TRP A 171 0.55 9.05 9.45
CA TRP A 171 0.65 9.52 10.81
C TRP A 171 2.06 10.02 11.14
N ILE A 172 3.09 9.18 10.90
CA ILE A 172 4.48 9.55 11.26
C ILE A 172 4.98 10.75 10.47
N VAL A 173 4.54 10.93 9.21
CA VAL A 173 4.86 12.09 8.38
C VAL A 173 4.18 13.36 8.94
N ARG A 174 2.87 13.32 9.20
CA ARG A 174 2.14 14.50 9.70
C ARG A 174 2.55 14.93 11.10
N GLN A 175 2.95 13.99 11.95
CA GLN A 175 3.47 14.30 13.28
C GLN A 175 4.94 14.77 13.25
N GLY A 176 5.59 14.79 12.08
CA GLY A 176 7.00 15.15 11.95
C GLY A 176 7.93 14.20 12.69
N LEU A 177 7.52 12.96 12.90
CA LEU A 177 8.31 11.94 13.57
C LEU A 177 9.43 11.42 12.67
N VAL A 178 9.35 11.61 11.37
CA VAL A 178 10.37 11.31 10.37
C VAL A 178 10.72 12.60 9.60
N LYS A 179 11.99 12.76 9.22
CA LYS A 179 12.49 13.93 8.50
C LYS A 179 13.49 13.53 7.42
N PRO A 180 13.05 12.75 6.44
CA PRO A 180 13.91 12.31 5.35
C PRO A 180 14.19 13.40 4.31
N ASP A 181 15.28 13.20 3.55
CA ASP A 181 15.55 13.92 2.31
C ASP A 181 15.27 13.06 1.07
N PHE A 182 15.33 11.73 1.24
CA PHE A 182 15.08 10.72 0.21
C PHE A 182 14.29 9.57 0.81
N ALA A 183 13.39 8.96 0.04
CA ALA A 183 12.58 7.86 0.52
C ALA A 183 12.63 6.64 -0.41
N ILE A 184 12.71 5.44 0.19
CA ILE A 184 12.50 4.17 -0.48
C ILE A 184 11.34 3.48 0.21
N GLU A 185 10.24 3.31 -0.52
CA GLU A 185 9.17 2.39 -0.17
C GLU A 185 9.60 0.99 -0.56
N CYS A 186 9.62 0.07 0.40
CA CYS A 186 10.17 -1.26 0.18
C CYS A 186 9.24 -2.19 -0.60
N GLU A 187 8.34 -1.62 -1.42
CA GLU A 187 7.45 -2.32 -2.36
C GLU A 187 7.26 -1.52 -3.65
N GLY A 188 6.26 -1.86 -4.47
CA GLY A 188 5.87 -1.09 -5.66
C GLY A 188 6.83 -1.20 -6.85
N GLY A 189 7.88 -1.99 -6.74
CA GLY A 189 8.84 -2.32 -7.77
C GLY A 189 9.29 -3.77 -7.63
N GLY A 190 10.52 -4.06 -7.99
CA GLY A 190 11.14 -5.36 -7.77
C GLY A 190 11.81 -5.97 -8.99
N LYS A 191 12.69 -6.93 -8.77
CA LYS A 191 13.55 -7.51 -9.82
C LYS A 191 14.32 -6.40 -10.56
N ASP A 192 14.11 -6.27 -11.87
CA ASP A 192 14.70 -5.23 -12.71
C ASP A 192 13.80 -3.99 -12.90
N ASN A 193 12.74 -3.86 -12.09
CA ASN A 193 11.79 -2.76 -12.19
C ASN A 193 11.88 -1.85 -10.97
N ILE A 194 12.09 -0.57 -11.18
CA ILE A 194 12.13 0.47 -10.15
C ILE A 194 10.85 1.28 -10.26
N GLY A 195 10.03 1.25 -9.20
CA GLY A 195 8.87 2.12 -9.07
C GLY A 195 9.32 3.56 -8.80
N TYR A 196 8.70 4.55 -9.45
CA TYR A 196 8.97 5.96 -9.18
C TYR A 196 7.69 6.76 -8.91
N GLY A 197 6.60 6.06 -8.65
CA GLY A 197 5.29 6.62 -8.35
C GLY A 197 4.17 5.60 -8.52
N HIS A 198 2.96 6.03 -8.24
CA HIS A 198 1.76 5.21 -8.33
C HIS A 198 0.50 6.03 -8.66
N ASN A 199 -0.58 5.34 -9.04
CA ASN A 199 -1.89 5.95 -9.22
C ASN A 199 -2.49 6.38 -7.89
N GLY A 200 -3.30 7.44 -7.94
CA GLY A 200 -4.18 7.79 -6.84
C GLY A 200 -5.49 6.98 -6.85
N VAL A 201 -6.20 7.04 -5.74
CA VAL A 201 -7.44 6.32 -5.51
C VAL A 201 -8.49 7.22 -4.87
N LEU A 202 -9.72 7.11 -5.37
CA LEU A 202 -10.92 7.64 -4.73
C LEU A 202 -11.96 6.52 -4.63
N TRP A 203 -12.39 6.20 -3.40
CA TRP A 203 -13.45 5.25 -3.16
C TRP A 203 -14.68 5.95 -2.62
N PHE A 204 -15.80 5.69 -3.28
CA PHE A 204 -17.09 6.26 -2.91
C PHE A 204 -18.07 5.16 -2.50
N ARG A 205 -18.90 5.47 -1.53
CA ARG A 205 -20.17 4.78 -1.27
C ARG A 205 -21.30 5.66 -1.73
N VAL A 206 -22.13 5.13 -2.63
CA VAL A 206 -23.34 5.80 -3.14
C VAL A 206 -24.54 5.05 -2.59
N GLN A 207 -25.31 5.70 -1.74
CA GLN A 207 -26.54 5.16 -1.19
C GLN A 207 -27.74 5.82 -1.88
N VAL A 208 -28.64 5.00 -2.39
CA VAL A 208 -29.88 5.43 -3.02
C VAL A 208 -31.03 5.07 -2.09
N ASN A 209 -31.85 6.06 -1.75
CA ASN A 209 -32.98 5.94 -0.83
C ASN A 209 -34.29 6.17 -1.59
N GLY A 210 -35.20 5.24 -1.44
CA GLY A 210 -36.52 5.24 -2.00
C GLY A 210 -37.61 5.16 -0.91
N LYS A 211 -38.68 4.38 -1.16
CA LYS A 211 -39.77 4.14 -0.23
C LYS A 211 -40.28 2.72 -0.34
N ALA A 212 -40.32 2.02 0.80
CA ALA A 212 -40.87 0.66 0.85
C ALA A 212 -42.37 0.63 0.53
N ALA A 213 -42.79 -0.44 -0.16
CA ALA A 213 -44.16 -0.80 -0.37
C ALA A 213 -44.26 -2.31 -0.60
N HIS A 214 -45.48 -2.86 -0.50
CA HIS A 214 -45.73 -4.24 -0.87
C HIS A 214 -45.54 -4.42 -2.39
N ALA A 215 -44.87 -5.49 -2.82
CA ALA A 215 -44.55 -5.72 -4.24
C ALA A 215 -45.81 -5.86 -5.14
N ALA A 216 -46.98 -6.21 -4.59
CA ALA A 216 -48.24 -6.22 -5.31
C ALA A 216 -48.80 -4.80 -5.62
N ARG A 217 -48.22 -3.76 -5.03
CA ARG A 217 -48.61 -2.35 -5.24
C ARG A 217 -47.33 -1.48 -5.35
N PRO A 218 -46.49 -1.73 -6.35
CA PRO A 218 -45.20 -1.05 -6.47
C PRO A 218 -45.32 0.45 -6.69
N GLU A 219 -46.46 0.93 -7.25
CA GLU A 219 -46.75 2.34 -7.46
C GLU A 219 -46.85 3.17 -6.15
N LYS A 220 -47.04 2.52 -5.00
CA LYS A 220 -47.03 3.15 -3.66
C LYS A 220 -45.67 3.32 -3.07
N GLY A 221 -44.65 2.68 -3.66
CA GLY A 221 -43.26 2.73 -3.28
C GLY A 221 -42.41 3.60 -4.21
N VAL A 222 -41.14 3.67 -3.91
CA VAL A 222 -40.06 4.16 -4.79
C VAL A 222 -38.91 3.15 -4.71
N ASN A 223 -38.65 2.49 -5.81
CA ASN A 223 -37.67 1.40 -5.85
C ASN A 223 -36.26 1.97 -5.88
N ALA A 224 -35.52 1.81 -4.78
CA ALA A 224 -34.15 2.29 -4.64
C ALA A 224 -33.17 1.55 -5.57
N LEU A 225 -33.44 0.27 -5.88
CA LEU A 225 -32.57 -0.51 -6.78
C LEU A 225 -32.71 -0.06 -8.24
N GLU A 226 -33.92 0.24 -8.69
CA GLU A 226 -34.14 0.82 -10.01
C GLU A 226 -33.49 2.20 -10.15
N GLY A 227 -33.58 3.02 -9.09
CA GLY A 227 -32.86 4.29 -9.02
C GLY A 227 -31.35 4.12 -9.06
N ALA A 228 -30.79 3.15 -8.32
CA ALA A 228 -29.36 2.82 -8.37
C ALA A 228 -28.94 2.35 -9.78
N ALA A 229 -29.73 1.50 -10.42
CA ALA A 229 -29.47 1.05 -11.79
C ALA A 229 -29.43 2.22 -12.80
N THR A 230 -30.35 3.20 -12.66
CA THR A 230 -30.34 4.43 -13.46
C THR A 230 -29.03 5.21 -13.26
N VAL A 231 -28.62 5.43 -12.01
CA VAL A 231 -27.37 6.14 -11.69
C VAL A 231 -26.15 5.39 -12.26
N ILE A 232 -26.07 4.08 -12.06
CA ILE A 232 -24.99 3.23 -12.58
C ILE A 232 -24.93 3.30 -14.11
N GLY A 233 -26.09 3.23 -14.80
CA GLY A 233 -26.17 3.31 -16.25
C GLY A 233 -25.59 4.62 -16.79
N GLU A 234 -25.93 5.74 -16.18
CA GLU A 234 -25.40 7.05 -16.56
C GLU A 234 -23.89 7.20 -16.32
N MET A 235 -23.41 6.67 -15.19
CA MET A 235 -21.99 6.70 -14.83
C MET A 235 -21.10 5.91 -15.81
N GLN A 236 -21.64 4.95 -16.59
CA GLN A 236 -20.86 4.21 -17.60
C GLN A 236 -20.25 5.13 -18.65
N SER A 237 -20.85 6.30 -18.90
CA SER A 237 -20.32 7.30 -19.85
C SER A 237 -18.91 7.78 -19.47
N LEU A 238 -18.56 7.84 -18.18
CA LEU A 238 -17.23 8.23 -17.70
C LEU A 238 -16.13 7.28 -18.17
N LYS A 239 -16.41 6.00 -18.37
CA LYS A 239 -15.43 5.03 -18.90
C LYS A 239 -14.90 5.47 -20.26
N LYS A 240 -15.78 6.00 -21.12
CA LYS A 240 -15.40 6.52 -22.44
C LYS A 240 -14.60 7.82 -22.36
N VAL A 241 -14.86 8.64 -21.34
CA VAL A 241 -14.11 9.89 -21.09
C VAL A 241 -12.69 9.54 -20.62
N TYR A 242 -12.58 8.63 -19.64
CA TYR A 242 -11.29 8.23 -19.07
C TYR A 242 -10.39 7.47 -20.06
N ALA A 243 -10.98 6.65 -20.92
CA ALA A 243 -10.21 5.98 -21.99
C ALA A 243 -9.48 6.92 -22.96
N LYS A 244 -9.90 8.19 -23.03
CA LYS A 244 -9.25 9.22 -23.88
C LYS A 244 -8.15 10.01 -23.17
N ARG A 245 -8.03 9.87 -21.83
CA ARG A 245 -6.98 10.49 -21.03
C ARG A 245 -5.84 9.52 -20.90
N ALA A 246 -4.62 9.99 -20.89
CA ALA A 246 -3.45 9.15 -20.68
C ALA A 246 -2.37 9.90 -19.90
N PHE A 247 -1.69 9.16 -19.05
CA PHE A 247 -0.38 9.51 -18.51
C PHE A 247 0.67 8.63 -19.21
N MET A 248 1.80 9.20 -19.56
CA MET A 248 2.88 8.49 -20.26
C MET A 248 4.08 8.31 -19.32
N PRO A 249 4.23 7.14 -18.66
CA PRO A 249 5.38 6.84 -17.83
C PRO A 249 6.68 6.70 -18.64
N ALA A 250 7.82 6.69 -17.95
CA ALA A 250 9.15 6.56 -18.56
C ALA A 250 9.34 5.26 -19.36
N ASN A 251 8.56 4.21 -19.08
CA ASN A 251 8.59 2.95 -19.83
C ASN A 251 7.82 3.00 -21.18
N GLY A 252 7.19 4.13 -21.51
CA GLY A 252 6.45 4.35 -22.75
C GLY A 252 5.10 3.62 -22.85
N LYS A 253 4.59 2.99 -21.77
CA LYS A 253 3.29 2.33 -21.75
C LYS A 253 2.25 3.27 -21.18
N ALA A 254 1.33 3.75 -22.02
CA ALA A 254 0.26 4.65 -21.58
C ALA A 254 -0.57 4.04 -20.44
N MET A 255 -0.82 4.85 -19.42
CA MET A 255 -1.72 4.53 -18.30
C MET A 255 -2.97 5.40 -18.43
N HIS A 256 -4.13 4.79 -18.27
CA HIS A 256 -5.41 5.47 -18.33
C HIS A 256 -6.07 5.51 -16.96
N PRO A 257 -6.75 6.61 -16.62
CA PRO A 257 -7.62 6.61 -15.45
C PRO A 257 -8.76 5.60 -15.65
N THR A 258 -9.22 5.01 -14.56
CA THR A 258 -10.29 4.02 -14.60
C THR A 258 -11.40 4.33 -13.61
N ILE A 259 -12.59 3.78 -13.85
CA ILE A 259 -13.70 3.75 -12.90
C ILE A 259 -14.32 2.37 -12.89
N ASN A 260 -14.36 1.74 -11.72
CA ASN A 260 -15.09 0.52 -11.46
C ASN A 260 -16.33 0.85 -10.58
N ILE A 261 -17.49 0.36 -10.97
CA ILE A 261 -18.76 0.67 -10.30
C ILE A 261 -19.36 -0.64 -9.82
N GLY A 262 -19.71 -0.73 -8.53
CA GLY A 262 -20.35 -1.89 -7.96
C GLY A 262 -19.38 -3.03 -7.59
N GLY A 263 -18.13 -2.74 -7.28
CA GLY A 263 -17.20 -3.75 -6.71
C GLY A 263 -17.78 -4.36 -5.42
N VAL A 264 -18.43 -3.53 -4.61
CA VAL A 264 -19.28 -3.94 -3.49
C VAL A 264 -20.64 -3.25 -3.64
N PHE A 265 -21.71 -3.98 -3.40
CA PHE A 265 -23.09 -3.43 -3.43
C PHE A 265 -23.97 -4.16 -2.43
N GLY A 266 -25.13 -3.57 -2.10
CA GLY A 266 -26.08 -4.17 -1.19
C GLY A 266 -27.40 -3.42 -1.12
N MET A 267 -28.28 -3.97 -0.30
CA MET A 267 -29.61 -3.45 -0.05
C MET A 267 -29.79 -3.12 1.44
N GLY A 268 -30.77 -2.30 1.76
CA GLY A 268 -31.09 -1.98 3.15
C GLY A 268 -31.58 -3.20 3.93
N ALA A 269 -31.39 -3.15 5.25
CA ALA A 269 -31.87 -4.18 6.15
C ALA A 269 -33.38 -4.42 6.01
N GLY A 270 -33.83 -5.67 6.09
CA GLY A 270 -35.23 -6.04 5.96
C GLY A 270 -35.76 -6.13 4.53
N SER A 271 -34.91 -6.00 3.50
CA SER A 271 -35.29 -6.23 2.10
C SER A 271 -35.78 -7.66 1.90
N LYS A 272 -36.91 -7.83 1.21
CA LYS A 272 -37.55 -9.12 0.91
C LYS A 272 -38.06 -9.13 -0.53
N VAL A 273 -38.19 -10.33 -1.11
CA VAL A 273 -38.67 -10.49 -2.50
C VAL A 273 -40.00 -9.83 -2.75
N ASN A 274 -40.91 -9.84 -1.77
CA ASN A 274 -42.26 -9.26 -1.87
C ASN A 274 -42.34 -7.80 -1.40
N THR A 275 -41.22 -7.05 -1.38
CA THR A 275 -41.16 -5.66 -0.93
C THR A 275 -40.42 -4.80 -1.95
N VAL A 276 -40.97 -3.62 -2.29
CA VAL A 276 -40.21 -2.60 -3.02
C VAL A 276 -39.04 -2.14 -2.13
N PRO A 277 -37.78 -2.25 -2.57
CA PRO A 277 -36.62 -1.92 -1.72
C PRO A 277 -36.55 -0.41 -1.46
N ALA A 278 -36.44 -0.04 -0.18
CA ALA A 278 -36.31 1.37 0.24
C ALA A 278 -34.87 1.88 0.18
N GLN A 279 -33.88 0.98 0.18
CA GLN A 279 -32.46 1.34 0.13
C GLN A 279 -31.69 0.38 -0.74
N ALA A 280 -30.79 0.94 -1.54
CA ALA A 280 -29.75 0.22 -2.27
C ALA A 280 -28.46 1.05 -2.22
N TRP A 281 -27.29 0.39 -2.23
CA TRP A 281 -26.01 1.09 -2.26
C TRP A 281 -25.00 0.34 -3.11
N PHE A 282 -24.01 1.08 -3.62
CA PHE A 282 -22.89 0.52 -4.37
C PHE A 282 -21.64 1.36 -4.14
N SER A 283 -20.47 0.73 -4.35
CA SER A 283 -19.18 1.40 -4.32
C SER A 283 -18.75 1.89 -5.69
N ILE A 284 -17.88 2.89 -5.72
CA ILE A 284 -17.13 3.31 -6.90
C ILE A 284 -15.64 3.33 -6.52
N ASP A 285 -14.82 2.68 -7.34
CA ASP A 285 -13.35 2.79 -7.33
C ASP A 285 -12.90 3.60 -8.55
N ARG A 286 -12.34 4.79 -8.31
CA ARG A 286 -11.80 5.69 -9.32
C ARG A 286 -10.28 5.70 -9.20
N ARG A 287 -9.57 5.16 -10.18
CA ARG A 287 -8.10 5.23 -10.26
C ARG A 287 -7.68 6.48 -11.00
N ILE A 288 -6.78 7.26 -10.37
CA ILE A 288 -6.32 8.58 -10.80
C ILE A 288 -4.90 8.43 -11.30
N VAL A 289 -4.64 8.81 -12.54
CA VAL A 289 -3.26 8.79 -13.07
C VAL A 289 -2.48 10.03 -12.63
N PRO A 290 -1.14 9.99 -12.56
CA PRO A 290 -0.33 11.10 -12.04
C PRO A 290 -0.48 12.46 -12.73
N SER A 291 -1.04 12.51 -13.93
CA SER A 291 -1.37 13.76 -14.61
C SER A 291 -2.70 14.40 -14.16
N GLU A 292 -3.48 13.74 -13.31
CA GLU A 292 -4.74 14.26 -12.77
C GLU A 292 -4.55 14.73 -11.32
N LYS A 293 -5.40 15.65 -10.88
CA LYS A 293 -5.47 16.09 -9.47
C LYS A 293 -6.63 15.40 -8.78
N LEU A 294 -6.39 14.85 -7.60
CA LEU A 294 -7.38 14.13 -6.80
C LEU A 294 -8.65 14.95 -6.59
N LYS A 295 -8.52 16.22 -6.17
CA LYS A 295 -9.66 17.13 -5.95
C LYS A 295 -10.53 17.33 -7.20
N ASP A 296 -9.93 17.36 -8.38
CA ASP A 296 -10.67 17.57 -9.63
C ASP A 296 -11.37 16.28 -10.07
N ALA A 297 -10.71 15.12 -9.89
CA ALA A 297 -11.30 13.81 -10.12
C ALA A 297 -12.50 13.56 -9.18
N GLU A 298 -12.41 13.95 -7.91
CA GLU A 298 -13.53 13.86 -6.94
C GLU A 298 -14.71 14.72 -7.39
N LYS A 299 -14.48 15.99 -7.75
CA LYS A 299 -15.52 16.90 -8.24
C LYS A 299 -16.21 16.34 -9.51
N GLU A 300 -15.44 15.76 -10.42
CA GLU A 300 -15.97 15.17 -11.65
C GLU A 300 -16.92 14.02 -11.36
N VAL A 301 -16.54 13.07 -10.49
CA VAL A 301 -17.40 11.95 -10.11
C VAL A 301 -18.67 12.45 -9.39
N ILE A 302 -18.53 13.37 -8.45
CA ILE A 302 -19.67 13.96 -7.73
C ILE A 302 -20.61 14.69 -8.70
N ALA A 303 -20.09 15.44 -9.67
CA ALA A 303 -20.90 16.14 -10.68
C ALA A 303 -21.67 15.13 -11.56
N ALA A 304 -21.01 14.05 -11.99
CA ALA A 304 -21.66 12.99 -12.77
C ALA A 304 -22.76 12.28 -11.98
N LEU A 305 -22.51 11.97 -10.69
CA LEU A 305 -23.52 11.39 -9.80
C LEU A 305 -24.75 12.32 -9.64
N LYS A 306 -24.52 13.61 -9.44
CA LYS A 306 -25.60 14.60 -9.35
C LYS A 306 -26.41 14.69 -10.66
N ALA A 307 -25.74 14.67 -11.80
CA ALA A 307 -26.41 14.68 -13.12
C ALA A 307 -27.21 13.39 -13.36
N ALA A 308 -26.65 12.24 -12.99
CA ALA A 308 -27.35 10.95 -13.08
C ALA A 308 -28.60 10.92 -12.20
N LYS A 309 -28.52 11.38 -10.94
CA LYS A 309 -29.64 11.46 -10.01
C LYS A 309 -30.74 12.39 -10.50
N ALA A 310 -30.41 13.46 -11.22
CA ALA A 310 -31.40 14.40 -11.75
C ALA A 310 -32.37 13.75 -12.77
N LYS A 311 -32.01 12.61 -13.37
CA LYS A 311 -32.84 11.81 -14.27
C LYS A 311 -33.94 11.02 -13.54
N ASP A 312 -33.70 10.67 -12.27
CA ASP A 312 -34.74 10.09 -11.40
C ASP A 312 -34.98 10.98 -10.18
N LYS A 313 -35.97 11.79 -10.23
CA LYS A 313 -36.36 12.73 -9.17
C LYS A 313 -37.00 12.06 -7.95
N LYS A 314 -37.42 10.80 -8.07
CA LYS A 314 -38.14 10.08 -7.00
C LYS A 314 -37.22 9.56 -5.91
N VAL A 315 -35.99 9.20 -6.26
CA VAL A 315 -35.01 8.71 -5.29
C VAL A 315 -34.23 9.86 -4.64
N LYS A 316 -33.76 9.64 -3.41
CA LYS A 316 -32.77 10.47 -2.77
C LYS A 316 -31.41 9.73 -2.87
N MET A 317 -30.33 10.48 -2.89
CA MET A 317 -28.98 9.90 -3.02
C MET A 317 -28.04 10.59 -2.04
N ASP A 318 -27.33 9.78 -1.26
CA ASP A 318 -26.26 10.21 -0.38
C ASP A 318 -24.94 9.64 -0.92
N VAL A 319 -23.90 10.46 -0.92
CA VAL A 319 -22.57 10.09 -1.42
C VAL A 319 -21.54 10.38 -0.33
N SER A 320 -20.79 9.39 0.05
CA SER A 320 -19.62 9.53 0.92
C SER A 320 -18.36 9.07 0.20
N VAL A 321 -17.24 9.75 0.47
CA VAL A 321 -15.90 9.34 0.03
C VAL A 321 -15.19 8.80 1.27
N PHE A 322 -14.81 7.53 1.24
CA PHE A 322 -14.19 6.88 2.39
C PHE A 322 -12.69 6.59 2.19
N GLN A 323 -12.18 6.78 0.97
CA GLN A 323 -10.73 6.70 0.70
C GLN A 323 -10.30 7.79 -0.27
N ARG A 324 -9.20 8.45 0.05
CA ARG A 324 -8.52 9.46 -0.78
C ARG A 324 -7.02 9.24 -0.72
N ILE A 325 -6.42 8.89 -1.85
CA ILE A 325 -4.98 8.71 -1.99
C ILE A 325 -4.54 9.51 -3.20
N ASP A 326 -3.64 10.46 -3.00
CA ASP A 326 -3.09 11.26 -4.08
C ASP A 326 -2.19 10.41 -4.98
N PRO A 327 -2.23 10.58 -6.31
CA PRO A 327 -1.22 10.01 -7.18
C PRO A 327 0.11 10.70 -6.93
N CYS A 328 1.20 9.97 -7.05
CA CYS A 328 2.54 10.53 -6.94
C CYS A 328 3.47 10.05 -8.04
N VAL A 329 4.40 10.90 -8.42
CA VAL A 329 5.56 10.55 -9.25
C VAL A 329 6.77 11.38 -8.83
N SER A 330 7.93 10.73 -8.81
CA SER A 330 9.23 11.38 -8.70
C SER A 330 9.88 11.52 -10.07
N ASP A 331 10.99 12.23 -10.18
CA ASP A 331 11.75 12.33 -11.43
C ASP A 331 12.72 11.13 -11.56
N PRO A 332 12.46 10.18 -12.49
CA PRO A 332 13.34 9.03 -12.68
C PRO A 332 14.71 9.42 -13.25
N ALA A 333 14.89 10.63 -13.75
CA ALA A 333 16.17 11.14 -14.24
C ALA A 333 17.04 11.76 -13.14
N SER A 334 16.49 11.98 -11.94
CA SER A 334 17.24 12.55 -10.81
C SER A 334 18.44 11.70 -10.42
N SER A 335 19.48 12.32 -9.82
CA SER A 335 20.69 11.65 -9.34
C SER A 335 20.34 10.47 -8.41
N PHE A 336 19.38 10.65 -7.50
CA PHE A 336 18.91 9.61 -6.57
C PHE A 336 18.45 8.34 -7.30
N HIS A 337 17.54 8.50 -8.29
CA HIS A 337 17.02 7.38 -9.07
C HIS A 337 18.09 6.71 -9.93
N GLN A 338 18.99 7.50 -10.53
CA GLN A 338 20.03 6.97 -11.41
C GLN A 338 21.12 6.22 -10.62
N GLN A 339 21.47 6.70 -9.43
CA GLN A 339 22.38 5.98 -8.53
C GLN A 339 21.76 4.66 -8.07
N PHE A 340 20.49 4.64 -7.69
CA PHE A 340 19.76 3.42 -7.35
C PHE A 340 19.73 2.43 -8.53
N ALA A 341 19.41 2.92 -9.72
CA ALA A 341 19.40 2.11 -10.94
C ALA A 341 20.76 1.51 -11.27
N ASN A 342 21.87 2.22 -10.99
CA ASN A 342 23.22 1.69 -11.17
C ASN A 342 23.48 0.52 -10.22
N VAL A 343 23.05 0.61 -8.96
CA VAL A 343 23.18 -0.49 -8.00
C VAL A 343 22.32 -1.69 -8.42
N VAL A 344 21.06 -1.47 -8.79
CA VAL A 344 20.19 -2.55 -9.30
C VAL A 344 20.83 -3.25 -10.50
N ARG A 345 21.36 -2.48 -11.46
CA ARG A 345 22.07 -3.04 -12.63
C ARG A 345 23.28 -3.87 -12.24
N ALA A 346 24.09 -3.39 -11.29
CA ALA A 346 25.29 -4.08 -10.84
C ALA A 346 24.97 -5.40 -10.14
N VAL A 347 23.93 -5.42 -9.29
CA VAL A 347 23.52 -6.60 -8.52
C VAL A 347 22.78 -7.61 -9.40
N ARG A 348 21.79 -7.16 -10.16
CA ARG A 348 20.94 -8.04 -10.97
C ARG A 348 21.50 -8.36 -12.35
N ARG A 349 22.58 -7.70 -12.76
CA ARG A 349 23.25 -7.85 -14.06
C ARG A 349 22.29 -7.62 -15.25
N LYS A 350 21.30 -6.75 -15.04
CA LYS A 350 20.27 -6.42 -16.03
C LYS A 350 19.96 -4.93 -15.96
N LYS A 351 19.71 -4.31 -17.13
CA LYS A 351 19.32 -2.90 -17.20
C LYS A 351 17.97 -2.71 -16.51
N PRO A 352 17.87 -1.89 -15.45
CA PRO A 352 16.60 -1.65 -14.79
C PRO A 352 15.66 -0.83 -15.68
N LYS A 353 14.37 -1.00 -15.42
CA LYS A 353 13.27 -0.23 -16.00
C LYS A 353 12.65 0.63 -14.91
N PHE A 354 12.08 1.75 -15.30
CA PHE A 354 11.29 2.60 -14.43
C PHE A 354 9.80 2.45 -14.74
N SER A 355 8.95 2.33 -13.74
CA SER A 355 7.51 2.22 -13.91
C SER A 355 6.73 2.97 -12.83
N VAL A 356 5.48 3.28 -13.15
CA VAL A 356 4.48 3.75 -12.18
C VAL A 356 3.56 2.58 -11.85
N VAL A 357 3.29 2.37 -10.57
CA VAL A 357 2.43 1.29 -10.07
C VAL A 357 0.97 1.66 -10.30
N GLN A 358 0.15 0.68 -10.71
CA GLN A 358 -1.30 0.91 -10.94
C GLN A 358 -2.12 0.91 -9.65
N GLY A 359 -1.63 0.26 -8.61
CA GLY A 359 -2.13 0.35 -7.24
C GLY A 359 -1.71 1.65 -6.57
N PHE A 360 -1.72 1.66 -5.26
CA PHE A 360 -1.08 2.66 -4.42
C PHE A 360 -0.12 1.99 -3.45
N THR A 361 0.74 2.73 -2.81
CA THR A 361 1.66 2.34 -1.74
C THR A 361 1.84 3.51 -0.80
N ASP A 362 2.48 3.32 0.33
CA ASP A 362 2.81 4.41 1.27
C ASP A 362 3.79 5.45 0.68
N LEU A 363 4.34 5.22 -0.53
CA LEU A 363 5.25 6.17 -1.19
C LEU A 363 4.68 7.59 -1.31
N HIS A 364 3.34 7.73 -1.47
CA HIS A 364 2.73 9.06 -1.61
C HIS A 364 2.90 9.96 -0.39
N TRP A 365 2.97 9.39 0.82
CA TRP A 365 3.21 10.17 2.04
C TRP A 365 4.57 10.88 2.02
N PHE A 366 5.55 10.30 1.36
CA PHE A 366 6.89 10.86 1.21
C PHE A 366 7.04 11.67 -0.09
N ALA A 367 6.64 11.09 -1.22
CA ALA A 367 6.87 11.72 -2.53
C ALA A 367 5.88 12.84 -2.86
N HIS A 368 4.60 12.73 -2.43
CA HIS A 368 3.59 13.77 -2.65
C HIS A 368 3.54 14.74 -1.48
N ASP A 369 3.36 14.26 -0.23
CA ASP A 369 3.09 15.12 0.92
C ASP A 369 4.34 15.87 1.39
N LEU A 370 5.51 15.22 1.39
CA LEU A 370 6.79 15.88 1.70
C LEU A 370 7.52 16.39 0.45
N GLY A 371 7.08 16.05 -0.75
CA GLY A 371 7.72 16.48 -2.00
C GLY A 371 9.12 15.92 -2.23
N LEU A 372 9.43 14.74 -1.68
CA LEU A 372 10.76 14.14 -1.72
C LEU A 372 10.97 13.25 -2.95
N PRO A 373 12.23 13.10 -3.39
CA PRO A 373 12.57 12.02 -4.31
C PRO A 373 12.24 10.65 -3.69
N GLY A 374 11.39 9.88 -4.35
CA GLY A 374 10.89 8.62 -3.82
C GLY A 374 10.97 7.46 -4.81
N ILE A 375 11.37 6.29 -4.33
CA ILE A 375 11.50 5.04 -5.08
C ILE A 375 10.64 3.97 -4.41
N GLY A 376 9.92 3.18 -5.24
CA GLY A 376 9.32 1.92 -4.82
C GLY A 376 10.19 0.75 -5.29
N TYR A 377 10.67 -0.09 -4.36
CA TYR A 377 11.48 -1.25 -4.69
C TYR A 377 11.47 -2.28 -3.56
N GLY A 378 11.06 -3.50 -3.84
CA GLY A 378 11.03 -4.60 -2.88
C GLY A 378 11.35 -5.95 -3.51
N PRO A 379 11.42 -7.03 -2.72
CA PRO A 379 11.56 -8.38 -3.26
C PRO A 379 10.28 -8.81 -3.99
N GLY A 380 10.45 -9.71 -4.97
CA GLY A 380 9.33 -10.27 -5.69
C GLY A 380 8.55 -11.28 -4.86
N GLY A 381 7.22 -11.18 -4.94
CA GLY A 381 6.26 -12.14 -4.42
C GLY A 381 5.24 -12.54 -5.46
N GLU A 382 4.41 -13.52 -5.14
CA GLU A 382 3.27 -13.95 -5.94
C GLU A 382 2.05 -14.18 -5.05
N GLY A 383 0.85 -13.95 -5.60
CA GLY A 383 -0.39 -14.21 -4.90
C GLY A 383 -0.75 -13.19 -3.81
N ALA A 384 -0.17 -11.99 -3.81
CA ALA A 384 -0.57 -10.91 -2.91
C ALA A 384 -2.09 -10.74 -2.90
N HIS A 385 -2.69 -10.55 -1.71
CA HIS A 385 -4.13 -10.49 -1.46
C HIS A 385 -4.94 -11.77 -1.79
N GLY A 386 -4.31 -12.76 -2.45
CA GLY A 386 -4.93 -14.05 -2.80
C GLY A 386 -4.59 -15.18 -1.82
N VAL A 387 -5.01 -16.40 -2.18
CA VAL A 387 -4.57 -17.63 -1.52
C VAL A 387 -3.17 -18.01 -1.98
N ASN A 388 -2.43 -18.74 -1.14
CA ASN A 388 -1.08 -19.22 -1.44
C ASN A 388 -0.08 -18.12 -1.78
N GLU A 389 -0.23 -16.95 -1.15
CA GLU A 389 0.77 -15.90 -1.21
C GLU A 389 2.14 -16.44 -0.81
N ARG A 390 3.17 -16.03 -1.56
CA ARG A 390 4.53 -16.52 -1.37
C ARG A 390 5.60 -15.52 -1.76
N ALA A 391 6.70 -15.54 -1.03
CA ALA A 391 7.93 -14.79 -1.33
C ALA A 391 8.99 -15.72 -1.94
N LYS A 392 9.71 -15.20 -2.95
CA LYS A 392 10.83 -15.94 -3.54
C LYS A 392 12.10 -15.74 -2.73
N LEU A 393 12.68 -16.80 -2.17
CA LEU A 393 13.81 -16.73 -1.24
C LEU A 393 15.05 -16.09 -1.87
N ASP A 394 15.42 -16.46 -3.10
CA ASP A 394 16.56 -15.88 -3.80
C ASP A 394 16.39 -14.36 -4.06
N ASP A 395 15.15 -13.91 -4.17
CA ASP A 395 14.88 -12.49 -4.42
C ASP A 395 15.00 -11.64 -3.15
N LEU A 396 14.74 -12.23 -1.98
CA LEU A 396 15.05 -11.60 -0.68
C LEU A 396 16.54 -11.29 -0.58
N VAL A 397 17.38 -12.29 -0.87
CA VAL A 397 18.86 -12.13 -0.88
C VAL A 397 19.29 -11.06 -1.88
N THR A 398 18.76 -11.12 -3.09
CA THR A 398 19.17 -10.20 -4.16
C THR A 398 18.74 -8.77 -3.85
N THR A 399 17.57 -8.59 -3.27
CA THR A 399 17.07 -7.26 -2.86
C THR A 399 17.84 -6.72 -1.65
N ALA A 400 18.21 -7.57 -0.68
CA ALA A 400 19.11 -7.17 0.41
C ALA A 400 20.46 -6.65 -0.10
N LYS A 401 21.03 -7.29 -1.14
CA LYS A 401 22.26 -6.80 -1.80
C LYS A 401 22.06 -5.44 -2.47
N VAL A 402 20.89 -5.19 -3.06
CA VAL A 402 20.57 -3.88 -3.64
C VAL A 402 20.52 -2.82 -2.54
N TYR A 403 19.77 -3.07 -1.46
CA TYR A 403 19.64 -2.11 -0.37
C TYR A 403 21.01 -1.83 0.29
N ALA A 404 21.77 -2.87 0.66
CA ALA A 404 23.08 -2.71 1.25
C ALA A 404 24.06 -2.01 0.30
N GLY A 405 24.05 -2.38 -0.97
CA GLY A 405 24.87 -1.72 -1.99
C GLY A 405 24.53 -0.24 -2.14
N PHE A 406 23.24 0.11 -2.12
CA PHE A 406 22.80 1.50 -2.23
C PHE A 406 23.14 2.29 -0.97
N MET A 407 22.84 1.80 0.23
CA MET A 407 23.23 2.45 1.49
C MET A 407 24.72 2.71 1.57
N GLY A 408 25.56 1.77 1.08
CA GLY A 408 27.02 1.89 1.12
C GLY A 408 27.63 2.79 0.04
N THR A 409 26.89 3.16 -1.01
CA THR A 409 27.45 3.91 -2.17
C THR A 409 26.70 5.18 -2.53
N PHE A 410 25.54 5.43 -1.96
CA PHE A 410 24.74 6.60 -2.26
C PHE A 410 25.42 7.89 -1.81
N GLU A 411 25.51 8.85 -2.72
CA GLU A 411 26.02 10.20 -2.51
C GLU A 411 24.89 11.20 -2.79
N PRO A 412 24.43 11.93 -1.76
CA PRO A 412 23.28 12.83 -1.85
C PRO A 412 23.55 14.10 -2.66
#